data_d5e81a28c5f92261664ee354bd22a527
#
_entry.id   d5e81a28c5f92261664ee354bd22a527
#
_cell.length_a   1.000
_cell.length_b   1.000
_cell.length_c   1.000
_cell.angle_alpha   90.00
_cell.angle_beta   90.00
_cell.angle_gamma   90.00
#
_symmetry.space_group_name_H-M   'P 1'
#
loop_
_entity.id
_entity.type
_entity.pdbx_description
1 polymer ?
#
loop_
_entity_poly.entity_id
_entity_poly.type
_entity_poly.pdbx_seq_one_letter_code
_entity_poly.pdbx_strand_id
1 'polypeptide(L)'
;LRTDLLKSHLSIFVAKDSENPAFAEAFGDFTMLGSVDEIQTSENDQVGFLFTKDSPLKDEPIDLSTALKNTLHFLSKKKKSFFLMVEGAKIDSYGHANDIGGVIREGIAFDSAVGTALKFADENPKTLVIVTADHETGGLTIPQGKLGGHEIEGDFTTDDHTGVLVPIFAYGPQSDEFRGVYENNKLFSKMLKVMVVEVEE
;
A
#
# COMPACT_ATOMS: atom_id res chain seq x y z
N LEU A 1 17.76 -4.92 -7.71
CA LEU A 1 16.81 -4.07 -6.96
C LEU A 1 17.37 -2.65 -6.75
N ARG A 2 18.57 -2.47 -6.13
CA ARG A 2 19.19 -1.15 -5.90
C ARG A 2 19.36 -0.34 -7.20
N THR A 3 19.93 -0.98 -8.22
CA THR A 3 20.19 -0.35 -9.53
C THR A 3 18.90 0.04 -10.25
N ASP A 4 17.83 -0.70 -10.03
CA ASP A 4 16.54 -0.47 -10.68
C ASP A 4 15.75 0.63 -9.94
N LEU A 5 15.84 0.70 -8.61
CA LEU A 5 15.27 1.78 -7.80
C LEU A 5 15.91 3.14 -8.10
N LEU A 6 17.23 3.19 -8.31
CA LEU A 6 17.94 4.43 -8.69
C LEU A 6 17.60 4.90 -10.11
N LYS A 7 17.17 3.97 -10.99
CA LYS A 7 16.69 4.29 -12.34
C LYS A 7 15.19 4.61 -12.39
N SER A 8 14.44 4.19 -11.36
CA SER A 8 13.03 4.51 -11.24
C SER A 8 12.91 5.93 -10.74
N HIS A 9 12.33 6.85 -11.34
CA HIS A 9 12.12 8.24 -10.88
C HIS A 9 11.31 8.29 -9.56
N LEU A 10 11.76 7.54 -8.53
CA LEU A 10 11.12 7.43 -7.24
C LEU A 10 11.18 8.80 -6.53
N SER A 11 10.05 9.35 -6.19
CA SER A 11 9.95 10.65 -5.51
C SER A 11 9.76 10.50 -4.00
N ILE A 12 9.19 9.39 -3.56
CA ILE A 12 8.91 9.15 -2.14
C ILE A 12 8.92 7.65 -1.82
N PHE A 13 9.43 7.32 -0.65
CA PHE A 13 9.21 6.02 -0.03
C PHE A 13 8.92 6.17 1.47
N VAL A 14 8.11 5.26 1.98
CA VAL A 14 7.84 5.07 3.41
C VAL A 14 7.98 3.58 3.68
N ALA A 15 8.94 3.17 4.46
CA ALA A 15 9.25 1.77 4.68
C ALA A 15 9.80 1.49 6.06
N LYS A 16 9.77 0.22 6.49
CA LYS A 16 10.51 -0.23 7.65
C LYS A 16 12.00 -0.24 7.32
N ASP A 17 12.82 0.28 8.24
CA ASP A 17 14.27 0.16 8.11
C ASP A 17 14.68 -1.31 8.08
N SER A 18 15.45 -1.67 7.07
CA SER A 18 16.17 -2.94 7.09
C SER A 18 17.49 -2.67 7.82
N GLU A 19 17.85 -3.52 8.76
CA GLU A 19 19.15 -3.47 9.46
C GLU A 19 20.36 -3.64 8.50
N ASN A 20 20.11 -3.61 7.20
CA ASN A 20 21.13 -3.71 6.17
C ASN A 20 21.64 -2.31 5.81
N PRO A 21 22.94 -2.00 6.12
CA PRO A 21 23.54 -0.70 5.81
C PRO A 21 23.45 -0.32 4.32
N ALA A 22 23.44 -1.31 3.43
CA ALA A 22 23.28 -1.08 1.99
C ALA A 22 21.92 -0.49 1.61
N PHE A 23 20.91 -0.61 2.47
CA PHE A 23 19.60 -0.02 2.24
C PHE A 23 19.64 1.51 2.40
N ALA A 24 20.21 2.00 3.51
CA ALA A 24 20.38 3.43 3.74
C ALA A 24 21.28 4.08 2.68
N GLU A 25 22.35 3.39 2.27
CA GLU A 25 23.25 3.86 1.21
C GLU A 25 22.57 3.95 -0.16
N ALA A 26 21.57 3.10 -0.43
CA ALA A 26 20.81 3.12 -1.68
C ALA A 26 19.96 4.39 -1.85
N PHE A 27 19.62 5.06 -0.76
CA PHE A 27 18.76 6.26 -0.74
C PHE A 27 19.54 7.52 -0.34
N GLY A 28 20.86 7.55 -0.57
CA GLY A 28 21.73 8.68 -0.19
C GLY A 28 21.33 10.03 -0.80
N ASP A 29 20.61 10.02 -1.93
CA ASP A 29 20.11 11.24 -2.59
C ASP A 29 18.75 11.70 -2.05
N PHE A 30 18.12 10.89 -1.19
CA PHE A 30 16.83 11.25 -0.59
C PHE A 30 17.01 12.06 0.68
N THR A 31 16.17 13.07 0.85
CA THR A 31 16.02 13.74 2.13
C THR A 31 15.26 12.83 3.09
N MET A 32 15.96 12.30 4.08
CA MET A 32 15.34 11.47 5.10
C MET A 32 14.59 12.34 6.10
N LEU A 33 13.32 12.04 6.30
CA LEU A 33 12.42 12.76 7.20
C LEU A 33 12.39 12.11 8.57
N GLY A 34 12.13 12.92 9.60
CA GLY A 34 12.05 12.46 10.99
C GLY A 34 10.67 11.90 11.37
N SER A 35 9.64 12.26 10.61
CA SER A 35 8.27 11.80 10.82
C SER A 35 7.46 11.74 9.53
N VAL A 36 6.36 10.98 9.57
CA VAL A 36 5.37 10.92 8.48
C VAL A 36 4.70 12.27 8.23
N ASP A 37 4.57 13.11 9.26
CA ASP A 37 3.93 14.41 9.15
C ASP A 37 4.77 15.43 8.38
N GLU A 38 6.08 15.26 8.37
CA GLU A 38 6.99 16.12 7.60
C GLU A 38 6.83 15.92 6.09
N ILE A 39 6.27 14.80 5.63
CA ILE A 39 6.06 14.50 4.21
C ILE A 39 5.25 15.62 3.54
N GLN A 40 4.13 16.03 4.14
CA GLN A 40 3.23 17.01 3.55
C GLN A 40 3.84 18.41 3.42
N THR A 41 4.81 18.75 4.27
CA THR A 41 5.45 20.09 4.30
C THR A 41 6.77 20.14 3.55
N SER A 42 7.33 19.00 3.15
CA SER A 42 8.61 18.95 2.44
C SER A 42 8.52 19.62 1.08
N GLU A 43 9.53 20.41 0.77
CA GLU A 43 9.75 21.07 -0.54
C GLU A 43 10.80 20.32 -1.37
N ASN A 44 11.39 19.24 -0.86
CA ASN A 44 12.40 18.47 -1.56
C ASN A 44 11.78 17.62 -2.66
N ASP A 45 12.54 17.31 -3.70
CA ASP A 45 12.07 16.51 -4.83
C ASP A 45 11.96 15.02 -4.49
N GLN A 46 12.86 14.53 -3.66
CA GLN A 46 12.91 13.14 -3.22
C GLN A 46 12.99 13.08 -1.70
N VAL A 47 12.04 12.38 -1.11
CA VAL A 47 11.94 12.24 0.35
C VAL A 47 11.79 10.78 0.75
N GLY A 48 12.30 10.41 1.91
CA GLY A 48 12.17 9.09 2.47
C GLY A 48 11.86 9.13 3.96
N PHE A 49 11.07 8.18 4.43
CA PHE A 49 10.86 7.94 5.85
C PHE A 49 11.05 6.46 6.16
N LEU A 50 11.92 6.17 7.12
CA LEU A 50 12.20 4.80 7.56
C LEU A 50 11.81 4.63 9.02
N PHE A 51 11.06 3.58 9.29
CA PHE A 51 10.78 3.14 10.65
C PHE A 51 11.95 2.35 11.16
N THR A 52 12.62 2.86 12.15
CA THR A 52 13.67 2.14 12.89
C THR A 52 13.09 1.40 14.08
N LYS A 53 13.84 0.43 14.61
CA LYS A 53 13.48 -0.27 15.87
C LYS A 53 13.38 0.69 17.06
N ASP A 54 14.08 1.82 17.00
CA ASP A 54 14.14 2.83 18.05
C ASP A 54 13.20 4.02 17.76
N SER A 55 12.43 3.95 16.66
CA SER A 55 11.40 4.94 16.40
C SER A 55 10.37 4.97 17.52
N PRO A 56 9.90 6.15 17.96
CA PRO A 56 8.82 6.24 18.94
C PRO A 56 7.53 5.54 18.48
N LEU A 57 7.43 5.18 17.19
CA LEU A 57 6.33 4.39 16.60
C LEU A 57 6.59 2.87 16.67
N LYS A 58 7.57 2.41 17.44
CA LYS A 58 7.95 0.99 17.54
C LYS A 58 6.79 0.07 17.91
N ASP A 59 5.90 0.54 18.75
CA ASP A 59 4.76 -0.23 19.31
C ASP A 59 3.40 0.30 18.82
N GLU A 60 3.36 1.42 18.09
CA GLU A 60 2.14 1.92 17.47
C GLU A 60 2.16 1.65 15.97
N PRO A 61 1.08 1.05 15.42
CA PRO A 61 0.95 0.92 13.99
C PRO A 61 0.96 2.32 13.37
N ILE A 62 1.73 2.51 12.28
CA ILE A 62 1.57 3.71 11.48
C ILE A 62 0.12 3.77 11.05
N ASP A 63 -0.51 4.90 11.27
CA ASP A 63 -1.75 5.20 10.60
C ASP A 63 -1.46 5.32 9.08
N LEU A 64 -1.69 4.21 8.38
CA LEU A 64 -1.48 4.11 6.93
C LEU A 64 -2.30 5.16 6.18
N SER A 65 -3.48 5.50 6.72
CA SER A 65 -4.36 6.54 6.20
C SER A 65 -3.70 7.92 6.26
N THR A 66 -3.05 8.26 7.38
CA THR A 66 -2.30 9.51 7.54
C THR A 66 -1.08 9.54 6.63
N ALA A 67 -0.30 8.46 6.56
CA ALA A 67 0.85 8.36 5.68
C ALA A 67 0.43 8.54 4.21
N LEU A 68 -0.64 7.89 3.79
CA LEU A 68 -1.21 8.03 2.45
C LEU A 68 -1.66 9.45 2.16
N LYS A 69 -2.42 10.07 3.07
CA LYS A 69 -2.89 11.45 2.92
C LYS A 69 -1.74 12.43 2.73
N ASN A 70 -0.70 12.33 3.56
CA ASN A 70 0.47 13.20 3.48
C ASN A 70 1.25 12.98 2.18
N THR A 71 1.38 11.72 1.74
CA THR A 71 2.02 11.37 0.47
C THR A 71 1.25 11.90 -0.73
N LEU A 72 -0.07 11.74 -0.77
CA LEU A 72 -0.92 12.27 -1.83
C LEU A 72 -0.83 13.80 -1.92
N HIS A 73 -0.81 14.48 -0.77
CA HIS A 73 -0.62 15.93 -0.72
C HIS A 73 0.75 16.35 -1.30
N PHE A 74 1.82 15.68 -0.90
CA PHE A 74 3.17 15.91 -1.38
C PHE A 74 3.28 15.71 -2.91
N LEU A 75 2.75 14.60 -3.43
CA LEU A 75 2.79 14.29 -4.86
C LEU A 75 1.95 15.28 -5.69
N SER A 76 0.80 15.70 -5.18
CA SER A 76 -0.09 16.64 -5.86
C SER A 76 0.53 18.03 -6.03
N LYS A 77 1.36 18.49 -5.09
CA LYS A 77 2.10 19.76 -5.21
C LYS A 77 3.02 19.79 -6.42
N LYS A 78 3.55 18.64 -6.84
CA LYS A 78 4.48 18.54 -7.97
C LYS A 78 3.82 18.78 -9.34
N LYS A 79 2.48 18.76 -9.40
CA LYS A 79 1.68 18.97 -10.63
C LYS A 79 2.09 18.06 -11.79
N LYS A 80 2.56 16.86 -11.48
CA LYS A 80 2.93 15.78 -12.41
C LYS A 80 2.06 14.57 -12.17
N SER A 81 1.89 13.75 -13.20
CA SER A 81 1.29 12.41 -13.02
C SER A 81 2.19 11.55 -12.12
N PHE A 82 1.57 10.69 -11.33
CA PHE A 82 2.31 9.77 -10.45
C PHE A 82 1.64 8.41 -10.39
N PHE A 83 2.43 7.42 -10.04
CA PHE A 83 1.97 6.11 -9.60
C PHE A 83 2.35 5.95 -8.13
N LEU A 84 1.40 5.52 -7.31
CA LEU A 84 1.61 5.28 -5.89
C LEU A 84 1.15 3.88 -5.53
N MET A 85 2.05 3.08 -4.95
CA MET A 85 1.72 1.79 -4.35
C MET A 85 1.66 1.95 -2.83
N VAL A 86 0.63 1.39 -2.23
CA VAL A 86 0.40 1.39 -0.78
C VAL A 86 0.09 -0.03 -0.35
N GLU A 87 0.77 -0.52 0.66
CA GLU A 87 0.67 -1.90 1.09
C GLU A 87 0.23 -2.02 2.55
N GLY A 88 -0.77 -2.84 2.81
CA GLY A 88 -1.18 -3.29 4.15
C GLY A 88 -0.41 -4.56 4.56
N ALA A 89 0.92 -4.51 4.55
CA ALA A 89 1.82 -5.65 4.68
C ALA A 89 1.60 -6.54 5.92
N LYS A 90 1.06 -5.99 7.01
CA LYS A 90 0.85 -6.76 8.25
C LYS A 90 -0.36 -7.68 8.20
N ILE A 91 -1.28 -7.50 7.26
CA ILE A 91 -2.42 -8.43 7.06
C ILE A 91 -1.86 -9.82 6.79
N ASP A 92 -0.92 -9.92 5.86
CA ASP A 92 -0.21 -11.15 5.53
C ASP A 92 0.55 -11.73 6.74
N SER A 93 1.31 -10.90 7.46
CA SER A 93 2.08 -11.33 8.63
C SER A 93 1.20 -11.95 9.72
N TYR A 94 0.00 -11.42 9.94
CA TYR A 94 -0.97 -12.00 10.88
C TYR A 94 -1.71 -13.21 10.31
N GLY A 95 -1.87 -13.28 8.99
CA GLY A 95 -2.32 -14.49 8.29
C GLY A 95 -1.38 -15.67 8.54
N HIS A 96 -0.08 -15.48 8.34
CA HIS A 96 0.97 -16.46 8.66
C HIS A 96 1.00 -16.87 10.13
N ALA A 97 0.68 -15.96 11.03
CA ALA A 97 0.62 -16.22 12.46
C ALA A 97 -0.71 -16.88 12.90
N ASN A 98 -1.67 -17.06 11.99
CA ASN A 98 -3.02 -17.53 12.29
C ASN A 98 -3.71 -16.68 13.38
N ASP A 99 -3.42 -15.38 13.41
CA ASP A 99 -3.97 -14.40 14.35
C ASP A 99 -5.11 -13.61 13.71
N ILE A 100 -6.36 -14.09 13.91
CA ILE A 100 -7.56 -13.44 13.39
C ILE A 100 -7.72 -12.00 13.92
N GLY A 101 -7.35 -11.74 15.17
CA GLY A 101 -7.41 -10.40 15.76
C GLY A 101 -6.47 -9.43 15.07
N GLY A 102 -5.28 -9.88 14.73
CA GLY A 102 -4.30 -9.13 13.94
C GLY A 102 -4.79 -8.86 12.53
N VAL A 103 -5.29 -9.88 11.82
CA VAL A 103 -5.85 -9.72 10.47
C VAL A 103 -6.99 -8.70 10.43
N ILE A 104 -7.93 -8.77 11.39
CA ILE A 104 -9.04 -7.82 11.49
C ILE A 104 -8.54 -6.39 11.73
N ARG A 105 -7.64 -6.21 12.68
CA ARG A 105 -7.11 -4.89 13.04
C ARG A 105 -6.39 -4.23 11.86
N GLU A 106 -5.51 -4.97 11.20
CA GLU A 106 -4.76 -4.44 10.04
C GLU A 106 -5.67 -4.27 8.82
N GLY A 107 -6.67 -5.15 8.63
CA GLY A 107 -7.67 -5.01 7.58
C GLY A 107 -8.50 -3.73 7.75
N ILE A 108 -8.94 -3.39 8.97
CA ILE A 108 -9.64 -2.13 9.26
C ILE A 108 -8.74 -0.91 9.03
N ALA A 109 -7.46 -0.99 9.39
CA ALA A 109 -6.51 0.08 9.14
C ALA A 109 -6.28 0.29 7.63
N PHE A 110 -6.20 -0.79 6.86
CA PHE A 110 -6.10 -0.74 5.40
C PHE A 110 -7.37 -0.18 4.76
N ASP A 111 -8.56 -0.59 5.21
CA ASP A 111 -9.85 -0.05 4.75
C ASP A 111 -9.94 1.48 4.96
N SER A 112 -9.45 1.98 6.09
CA SER A 112 -9.34 3.41 6.35
C SER A 112 -8.44 4.13 5.33
N ALA A 113 -7.33 3.52 4.94
CA ALA A 113 -6.45 4.05 3.89
C ALA A 113 -7.14 4.03 2.52
N VAL A 114 -7.87 2.96 2.19
CA VAL A 114 -8.70 2.90 0.98
C VAL A 114 -9.73 4.03 0.96
N GLY A 115 -10.41 4.29 2.08
CA GLY A 115 -11.32 5.42 2.21
C GLY A 115 -10.65 6.78 1.91
N THR A 116 -9.40 6.96 2.36
CA THR A 116 -8.60 8.15 2.06
C THR A 116 -8.27 8.25 0.56
N ALA A 117 -7.91 7.15 -0.08
CA ALA A 117 -7.64 7.11 -1.52
C ALA A 117 -8.89 7.44 -2.35
N LEU A 118 -10.05 6.88 -2.00
CA LEU A 118 -11.32 7.15 -2.67
C LEU A 118 -11.74 8.61 -2.54
N LYS A 119 -11.61 9.19 -1.33
CA LYS A 119 -11.88 10.61 -1.12
C LYS A 119 -10.98 11.50 -1.98
N PHE A 120 -9.69 11.18 -2.07
CA PHE A 120 -8.77 11.88 -2.96
C PHE A 120 -9.19 11.78 -4.43
N ALA A 121 -9.65 10.59 -4.87
CA ALA A 121 -10.10 10.38 -6.24
C ALA A 121 -11.38 11.17 -6.56
N ASP A 122 -12.32 11.30 -5.61
CA ASP A 122 -13.51 12.13 -5.75
C ASP A 122 -13.16 13.62 -5.95
N GLU A 123 -12.16 14.10 -5.22
CA GLU A 123 -11.66 15.48 -5.33
C GLU A 123 -10.77 15.69 -6.59
N ASN A 124 -10.22 14.61 -7.14
CA ASN A 124 -9.30 14.60 -8.28
C ASN A 124 -9.75 13.60 -9.35
N PRO A 125 -10.70 13.94 -10.23
CA PRO A 125 -11.40 13.01 -11.14
C PRO A 125 -10.52 12.30 -12.18
N LYS A 126 -9.22 12.62 -12.25
CA LYS A 126 -8.23 11.92 -13.10
C LYS A 126 -7.50 10.81 -12.34
N THR A 127 -7.92 10.49 -11.12
CA THR A 127 -7.31 9.46 -10.29
C THR A 127 -8.03 8.13 -10.47
N LEU A 128 -7.28 7.09 -10.78
CA LEU A 128 -7.73 5.70 -10.76
C LEU A 128 -7.20 5.05 -9.48
N VAL A 129 -8.08 4.47 -8.68
CA VAL A 129 -7.75 3.68 -7.49
C VAL A 129 -7.98 2.21 -7.81
N ILE A 130 -6.99 1.38 -7.52
CA ILE A 130 -7.06 -0.08 -7.65
C ILE A 130 -6.75 -0.67 -6.28
N VAL A 131 -7.60 -1.58 -5.80
CA VAL A 131 -7.41 -2.31 -4.55
C VAL A 131 -7.43 -3.79 -4.85
N THR A 132 -6.38 -4.50 -4.45
CA THR A 132 -6.25 -5.94 -4.65
C THR A 132 -5.28 -6.52 -3.63
N ALA A 133 -5.10 -7.83 -3.66
CA ALA A 133 -4.03 -8.54 -2.97
C ALA A 133 -3.16 -9.25 -4.01
N ASP A 134 -1.93 -9.58 -3.64
CA ASP A 134 -1.02 -10.42 -4.42
C ASP A 134 -1.35 -11.91 -4.25
N HIS A 135 -1.80 -12.34 -3.05
CA HIS A 135 -2.26 -13.69 -2.70
C HIS A 135 -3.19 -13.66 -1.48
N GLU A 136 -3.70 -14.80 -1.12
CA GLU A 136 -4.34 -15.09 0.16
C GLU A 136 -3.32 -15.77 1.08
N THR A 137 -3.47 -15.60 2.41
CA THR A 137 -2.59 -16.16 3.43
C THR A 137 -3.39 -16.82 4.55
N GLY A 138 -2.97 -18.03 4.94
CA GLY A 138 -3.52 -18.76 6.07
C GLY A 138 -4.71 -19.67 5.72
N GLY A 139 -5.28 -19.58 4.52
CA GLY A 139 -6.51 -20.28 4.17
C GLY A 139 -7.65 -19.88 5.10
N LEU A 140 -7.72 -18.58 5.48
CA LEU A 140 -8.67 -18.05 6.46
C LEU A 140 -10.11 -18.18 5.98
N THR A 141 -10.92 -18.78 6.83
CA THR A 141 -12.39 -18.83 6.68
C THR A 141 -13.07 -18.23 7.90
N ILE A 142 -14.32 -17.80 7.73
CA ILE A 142 -15.16 -17.31 8.82
C ILE A 142 -16.34 -18.27 8.97
N PRO A 143 -16.18 -19.38 9.71
CA PRO A 143 -17.22 -20.39 9.84
C PRO A 143 -18.42 -19.88 10.65
N GLN A 144 -18.20 -18.98 11.59
CA GLN A 144 -19.26 -18.46 12.47
C GLN A 144 -18.99 -17.00 12.87
N GLY A 145 -20.07 -16.35 13.32
CA GLY A 145 -20.03 -15.01 13.89
C GLY A 145 -21.39 -14.58 14.43
N LYS A 146 -21.39 -13.62 15.35
CA LYS A 146 -22.60 -13.01 15.89
C LYS A 146 -22.59 -11.50 15.63
N LEU A 147 -23.34 -11.05 14.63
CA LEU A 147 -23.43 -9.63 14.28
C LEU A 147 -23.81 -8.75 15.47
N GLY A 148 -24.75 -9.16 16.31
CA GLY A 148 -25.18 -8.40 17.48
C GLY A 148 -24.18 -8.39 18.64
N GLY A 149 -23.18 -9.28 18.63
CA GLY A 149 -22.13 -9.38 19.65
C GLY A 149 -20.78 -8.87 19.18
N HIS A 150 -20.66 -8.48 17.91
CA HIS A 150 -19.36 -8.16 17.26
C HIS A 150 -18.33 -9.30 17.41
N GLU A 151 -18.82 -10.55 17.37
CA GLU A 151 -17.99 -11.74 17.49
C GLU A 151 -17.75 -12.35 16.11
N ILE A 152 -16.50 -12.66 15.80
CA ILE A 152 -16.07 -13.37 14.59
C ILE A 152 -15.21 -14.56 15.04
N GLU A 153 -15.51 -15.74 14.52
CA GLU A 153 -14.67 -16.92 14.64
C GLU A 153 -13.94 -17.13 13.32
N GLY A 154 -12.61 -17.06 13.36
CA GLY A 154 -11.75 -17.32 12.20
C GLY A 154 -11.13 -18.69 12.32
N ASP A 155 -11.09 -19.44 11.22
CA ASP A 155 -10.43 -20.74 11.12
C ASP A 155 -9.39 -20.71 10.01
N PHE A 156 -8.17 -21.17 10.31
CA PHE A 156 -7.03 -21.20 9.41
C PHE A 156 -6.68 -22.63 9.05
N THR A 157 -6.38 -22.86 7.78
CA THR A 157 -6.04 -24.22 7.28
C THR A 157 -4.56 -24.41 7.05
N THR A 158 -3.79 -23.35 7.04
CA THR A 158 -2.32 -23.35 6.83
C THR A 158 -1.71 -22.11 7.50
N ASP A 159 -0.39 -22.07 7.59
CA ASP A 159 0.43 -20.91 7.93
C ASP A 159 1.16 -20.33 6.70
N ASP A 160 0.77 -20.77 5.50
CA ASP A 160 1.38 -20.37 4.22
C ASP A 160 0.34 -19.75 3.30
N HIS A 161 0.75 -19.33 2.11
CA HIS A 161 -0.15 -18.79 1.09
C HIS A 161 -1.03 -19.88 0.49
N THR A 162 -2.21 -19.49 0.00
CA THR A 162 -3.07 -20.37 -0.77
C THR A 162 -3.27 -19.87 -2.20
N GLY A 163 -3.68 -20.79 -3.07
CA GLY A 163 -3.93 -20.50 -4.49
C GLY A 163 -5.37 -20.05 -4.80
N VAL A 164 -6.12 -19.56 -3.81
CA VAL A 164 -7.48 -19.07 -4.07
C VAL A 164 -7.46 -17.73 -4.80
N LEU A 165 -8.55 -17.42 -5.50
CA LEU A 165 -8.72 -16.14 -6.18
C LEU A 165 -8.80 -15.00 -5.17
N VAL A 166 -8.08 -13.93 -5.42
CA VAL A 166 -8.19 -12.67 -4.68
C VAL A 166 -9.02 -11.65 -5.45
N PRO A 167 -9.82 -10.82 -4.77
CA PRO A 167 -10.64 -9.82 -5.43
C PRO A 167 -9.81 -8.66 -5.94
N ILE A 168 -10.31 -8.00 -7.00
CA ILE A 168 -9.82 -6.72 -7.46
C ILE A 168 -10.97 -5.74 -7.55
N PHE A 169 -10.77 -4.55 -7.01
CA PHE A 169 -11.69 -3.43 -7.09
C PHE A 169 -11.00 -2.26 -7.79
N ALA A 170 -11.74 -1.57 -8.64
CA ALA A 170 -11.23 -0.38 -9.32
C ALA A 170 -12.27 0.74 -9.29
N TYR A 171 -11.82 1.95 -9.04
CA TYR A 171 -12.66 3.14 -8.95
C TYR A 171 -12.01 4.32 -9.69
N GLY A 172 -12.81 5.06 -10.45
CA GLY A 172 -12.34 6.21 -11.22
C GLY A 172 -12.27 5.94 -12.74
N PRO A 173 -11.57 6.79 -13.49
CA PRO A 173 -11.50 6.67 -14.95
C PRO A 173 -10.87 5.35 -15.38
N GLN A 174 -11.46 4.73 -16.41
CA GLN A 174 -11.00 3.45 -16.98
C GLN A 174 -11.06 2.25 -16.02
N SER A 175 -11.80 2.33 -14.92
CA SER A 175 -11.96 1.23 -13.95
C SER A 175 -12.54 -0.04 -14.59
N ASP A 176 -13.32 0.07 -15.67
CA ASP A 176 -13.88 -1.07 -16.40
C ASP A 176 -12.81 -1.99 -17.00
N GLU A 177 -11.61 -1.51 -17.27
CA GLU A 177 -10.48 -2.30 -17.77
C GLU A 177 -10.03 -3.39 -16.78
N PHE A 178 -10.37 -3.24 -15.51
CA PHE A 178 -9.96 -4.15 -14.43
C PHE A 178 -11.01 -5.21 -14.08
N ARG A 179 -12.13 -5.27 -14.82
CA ARG A 179 -13.15 -6.32 -14.64
C ARG A 179 -12.68 -7.67 -15.14
N GLY A 180 -13.22 -8.73 -14.55
CA GLY A 180 -13.03 -10.12 -14.99
C GLY A 180 -12.09 -10.92 -14.10
N VAL A 181 -11.79 -12.13 -14.55
CA VAL A 181 -10.86 -13.05 -13.89
C VAL A 181 -9.65 -13.23 -14.81
N TYR A 182 -8.49 -13.00 -14.30
CA TYR A 182 -7.24 -13.08 -15.06
C TYR A 182 -6.05 -13.34 -14.12
N GLU A 183 -4.94 -13.76 -14.70
CA GLU A 183 -3.70 -13.98 -13.96
C GLU A 183 -3.16 -12.66 -13.38
N ASN A 184 -2.63 -12.70 -12.16
CA ASN A 184 -2.18 -11.53 -11.43
C ASN A 184 -1.10 -10.73 -12.19
N ASN A 185 -0.21 -11.38 -12.94
CA ASN A 185 0.80 -10.71 -13.77
C ASN A 185 0.19 -9.83 -14.90
N LYS A 186 -1.08 -10.04 -15.27
CA LYS A 186 -1.78 -9.21 -16.26
C LYS A 186 -2.16 -7.84 -15.71
N LEU A 187 -2.18 -7.68 -14.39
CA LEU A 187 -2.48 -6.40 -13.75
C LEU A 187 -1.49 -5.31 -14.19
N PHE A 188 -0.20 -5.65 -14.28
CA PHE A 188 0.83 -4.74 -14.78
C PHE A 188 0.50 -4.19 -16.19
N SER A 189 0.17 -5.09 -17.13
CA SER A 189 -0.17 -4.70 -18.51
C SER A 189 -1.45 -3.85 -18.57
N LYS A 190 -2.43 -4.12 -17.70
CA LYS A 190 -3.66 -3.34 -17.59
C LYS A 190 -3.38 -1.93 -17.05
N MET A 191 -2.54 -1.83 -16.03
CA MET A 191 -2.11 -0.53 -15.49
C MET A 191 -1.36 0.30 -16.54
N LEU A 192 -0.42 -0.30 -17.27
CA LEU A 192 0.29 0.40 -18.35
C LEU A 192 -0.66 0.90 -19.45
N LYS A 193 -1.69 0.12 -19.79
CA LYS A 193 -2.67 0.50 -20.80
C LYS A 193 -3.46 1.76 -20.43
N VAL A 194 -3.79 1.93 -19.15
CA VAL A 194 -4.57 3.08 -18.65
C VAL A 194 -3.71 4.28 -18.26
N MET A 195 -2.42 4.05 -18.00
CA MET A 195 -1.46 5.13 -17.80
C MET A 195 -1.07 5.68 -19.17
N VAL A 196 -1.50 6.91 -19.48
CA VAL A 196 -0.98 7.63 -20.64
C VAL A 196 0.43 8.07 -20.30
N VAL A 197 1.41 7.22 -20.63
CA VAL A 197 2.83 7.59 -20.55
C VAL A 197 3.12 8.34 -21.85
N GLU A 198 3.23 9.66 -21.79
CA GLU A 198 3.85 10.41 -22.86
C GLU A 198 5.32 10.00 -22.89
N VAL A 199 5.70 9.19 -23.87
CA VAL A 199 7.11 8.90 -24.14
C VAL A 199 7.61 10.13 -24.87
N GLU A 200 8.41 10.96 -24.21
CA GLU A 200 9.20 11.99 -24.90
C GLU A 200 10.15 11.24 -25.85
N GLU A 201 10.01 11.51 -27.17
CA GLU A 201 10.88 11.02 -28.23
C GLU A 201 12.29 11.65 -28.14
#